data_100c3dab0d5635929934ca324bb07aee
#
_entry.id   100c3dab0d5635929934ca324bb07aee
#
_cell.length_a   1.000
_cell.length_b   1.000
_cell.length_c   1.000
_cell.angle_alpha   90.00
_cell.angle_beta   90.00
_cell.angle_gamma   90.00
#
_symmetry.space_group_name_H-M   'P 1'
#
loop_
_entity.id
_entity.type
_entity.pdbx_description
1 polymer ?
#
loop_
_entity_poly.entity_id
_entity_poly.type
_entity_poly.pdbx_seq_one_letter_code
_entity_poly.pdbx_strand_id
1 'polypeptide(L)'
;PCWHIGTDYLHEIGKSWYDYLISKGVEFHWESKVSDINFKTNEVTFKSTKPEFANMDNDSIFYDKLIFGVGKSGIDFTSEIMQKYDLPTEEKPAQVGVRFEAPQKHFQKLIDIAYDFKLYRKLDNVSLRSFCTNNNAAYVAVEETYGDHSYNGHAKKDESFRNDMTNFGILMEVRGIEKPFKWARELVGKVQENSTGLFYSPSREPSMTSEGVDVSATKIENLDVVKDAFQGYFKYIDDFINDMKLVFPTLKDDWGIYVPEVKYLAPEP
;
A
#
# COMPACT_ATOMS: atom_id res chain seq x y z
N PRO A 1 -15.92 9.41 14.67
CA PRO A 1 -14.90 8.51 15.23
C PRO A 1 -14.62 7.39 14.21
N CYS A 2 -13.36 7.13 13.95
CA CYS A 2 -12.94 5.99 13.13
C CYS A 2 -12.67 4.81 14.07
N TRP A 3 -13.34 3.68 13.85
CA TRP A 3 -13.12 2.47 14.61
C TRP A 3 -12.15 1.57 13.84
N HIS A 4 -11.01 1.27 14.41
CA HIS A 4 -10.04 0.33 13.84
C HIS A 4 -10.33 -1.07 14.39
N ILE A 5 -10.56 -2.03 13.48
CA ILE A 5 -10.92 -3.40 13.86
C ILE A 5 -9.68 -4.18 14.32
N GLY A 6 -8.54 -3.90 13.75
CA GLY A 6 -7.30 -4.69 13.90
C GLY A 6 -7.07 -5.64 12.72
N THR A 7 -5.82 -5.77 12.31
CA THR A 7 -5.44 -6.65 11.20
C THR A 7 -5.61 -8.12 11.58
N ASP A 8 -5.43 -8.45 12.84
CA ASP A 8 -5.59 -9.77 13.44
C ASP A 8 -7.01 -10.34 13.29
N TYR A 9 -8.05 -9.49 13.31
CA TYR A 9 -9.45 -9.92 13.15
C TYR A 9 -9.95 -9.94 11.70
N LEU A 10 -9.17 -9.46 10.73
CA LEU A 10 -9.63 -9.39 9.33
C LEU A 10 -9.97 -10.76 8.74
N HIS A 11 -9.22 -11.79 9.12
CA HIS A 11 -9.49 -13.16 8.66
C HIS A 11 -10.85 -13.67 9.13
N GLU A 12 -11.19 -13.49 10.40
CA GLU A 12 -12.47 -13.93 10.98
C GLU A 12 -13.65 -13.18 10.36
N ILE A 13 -13.47 -11.86 10.14
CA ILE A 13 -14.47 -11.03 9.49
C ILE A 13 -14.67 -11.45 8.04
N GLY A 14 -13.57 -11.68 7.30
CA GLY A 14 -13.62 -12.16 5.93
C GLY A 14 -14.37 -13.51 5.82
N LYS A 15 -14.05 -14.44 6.73
CA LYS A 15 -14.75 -15.73 6.79
C LYS A 15 -16.25 -15.56 7.10
N SER A 16 -16.59 -14.73 8.06
CA SER A 16 -17.99 -14.47 8.43
C SER A 16 -18.79 -13.85 7.26
N TRP A 17 -18.19 -12.92 6.52
CA TRP A 17 -18.78 -12.35 5.32
C TRP A 17 -18.96 -13.40 4.23
N TYR A 18 -17.97 -14.22 3.98
CA TYR A 18 -18.03 -15.31 3.01
C TYR A 18 -19.18 -16.27 3.33
N ASP A 19 -19.24 -16.78 4.58
CA ASP A 19 -20.28 -17.69 5.01
C ASP A 19 -21.68 -17.07 4.89
N TYR A 20 -21.82 -15.78 5.22
CA TYR A 20 -23.06 -15.02 5.04
C TYR A 20 -23.47 -14.92 3.58
N LEU A 21 -22.56 -14.58 2.68
CA LEU A 21 -22.85 -14.44 1.25
C LEU A 21 -23.24 -15.77 0.62
N ILE A 22 -22.54 -16.87 0.96
CA ILE A 22 -22.95 -18.23 0.55
C ILE A 22 -24.38 -18.54 1.02
N SER A 23 -24.74 -18.20 2.25
CA SER A 23 -26.10 -18.40 2.78
C SER A 23 -27.18 -17.62 2.04
N LYS A 24 -26.79 -16.58 1.29
CA LYS A 24 -27.66 -15.76 0.42
C LYS A 24 -27.68 -16.21 -1.04
N GLY A 25 -26.98 -17.30 -1.36
CA GLY A 25 -26.96 -17.85 -2.72
C GLY A 25 -25.92 -17.20 -3.63
N VAL A 26 -24.92 -16.49 -3.07
CA VAL A 26 -23.81 -15.95 -3.85
C VAL A 26 -22.89 -17.10 -4.25
N GLU A 27 -22.56 -17.18 -5.52
CA GLU A 27 -21.60 -18.15 -6.07
C GLU A 27 -20.21 -17.52 -6.17
N PHE A 28 -19.19 -18.25 -5.75
CA PHE A 28 -17.79 -17.85 -5.81
C PHE A 28 -17.02 -18.74 -6.77
N HIS A 29 -16.40 -18.15 -7.77
CA HIS A 29 -15.53 -18.84 -8.73
C HIS A 29 -14.07 -18.63 -8.31
N TRP A 30 -13.59 -19.51 -7.40
CA TRP A 30 -12.21 -19.50 -6.95
C TRP A 30 -11.25 -20.00 -8.03
N GLU A 31 -9.97 -19.60 -7.91
CA GLU A 31 -8.91 -20.00 -8.85
C GLU A 31 -9.29 -19.73 -10.32
N SER A 32 -10.04 -18.65 -10.51
CA SER A 32 -10.53 -18.19 -11.80
C SER A 32 -10.14 -16.74 -12.02
N LYS A 33 -9.45 -16.47 -13.12
CA LYS A 33 -9.05 -15.12 -13.54
C LYS A 33 -9.90 -14.66 -14.69
N VAL A 34 -10.57 -13.53 -14.56
CA VAL A 34 -11.27 -12.90 -15.68
C VAL A 34 -10.25 -12.55 -16.77
N SER A 35 -10.49 -13.02 -17.98
CA SER A 35 -9.64 -12.82 -19.14
C SER A 35 -10.20 -11.85 -20.16
N ASP A 36 -11.53 -11.66 -20.17
CA ASP A 36 -12.20 -10.70 -21.03
C ASP A 36 -13.57 -10.30 -20.50
N ILE A 37 -14.04 -9.12 -20.92
CA ILE A 37 -15.38 -8.62 -20.70
C ILE A 37 -15.92 -8.14 -22.05
N ASN A 38 -17.12 -8.62 -22.41
CA ASN A 38 -17.82 -8.15 -23.59
C ASN A 38 -19.07 -7.38 -23.21
N PHE A 39 -18.99 -6.05 -23.27
CA PHE A 39 -20.13 -5.16 -22.94
C PHE A 39 -21.27 -5.20 -23.97
N LYS A 40 -21.04 -5.75 -25.19
CA LYS A 40 -22.07 -5.86 -26.21
C LYS A 40 -22.96 -7.08 -25.99
N THR A 41 -22.38 -8.17 -25.51
CA THR A 41 -23.09 -9.43 -25.23
C THR A 41 -23.40 -9.60 -23.75
N ASN A 42 -22.94 -8.69 -22.87
CA ASN A 42 -23.02 -8.81 -21.43
C ASN A 42 -22.39 -10.10 -20.90
N GLU A 43 -21.17 -10.39 -21.34
CA GLU A 43 -20.48 -11.63 -21.07
C GLU A 43 -19.14 -11.36 -20.40
N VAL A 44 -18.82 -12.14 -19.37
CA VAL A 44 -17.50 -12.19 -18.72
C VAL A 44 -16.89 -13.53 -18.99
N THR A 45 -15.69 -13.53 -19.56
CA THR A 45 -14.91 -14.75 -19.83
C THR A 45 -13.81 -14.90 -18.79
N PHE A 46 -13.59 -16.11 -18.28
CA PHE A 46 -12.56 -16.38 -17.30
C PHE A 46 -11.83 -17.69 -17.58
N LYS A 47 -10.62 -17.81 -17.02
CA LYS A 47 -9.73 -18.97 -17.13
C LYS A 47 -9.40 -19.48 -15.75
N SER A 48 -9.25 -20.80 -15.63
CA SER A 48 -8.66 -21.38 -14.43
C SER A 48 -7.22 -20.91 -14.25
N THR A 49 -6.86 -20.61 -13.01
CA THR A 49 -5.47 -20.30 -12.64
C THR A 49 -4.68 -21.54 -12.21
N LYS A 50 -5.33 -22.71 -12.16
CA LYS A 50 -4.65 -23.99 -11.89
C LYS A 50 -3.85 -24.43 -13.10
N PRO A 51 -2.55 -24.79 -12.93
CA PRO A 51 -1.69 -25.20 -14.04
C PRO A 51 -2.24 -26.41 -14.83
N GLU A 52 -2.86 -27.37 -14.15
CA GLU A 52 -3.45 -28.55 -14.75
C GLU A 52 -4.65 -28.27 -15.67
N PHE A 53 -5.28 -27.10 -15.52
CA PHE A 53 -6.42 -26.64 -16.33
C PHE A 53 -6.08 -25.46 -17.24
N ALA A 54 -4.81 -25.08 -17.35
CA ALA A 54 -4.38 -23.90 -18.12
C ALA A 54 -4.73 -23.99 -19.63
N ASN A 55 -4.93 -25.20 -20.16
CA ASN A 55 -5.27 -25.47 -21.56
C ASN A 55 -6.77 -25.79 -21.76
N MET A 56 -7.60 -25.70 -20.72
CA MET A 56 -9.04 -25.84 -20.87
C MET A 56 -9.67 -24.63 -21.57
N ASP A 57 -10.80 -24.84 -22.24
CA ASP A 57 -11.54 -23.76 -22.84
C ASP A 57 -11.96 -22.71 -21.78
N ASN A 58 -12.08 -21.47 -22.24
CA ASN A 58 -12.58 -20.40 -21.37
C ASN A 58 -14.01 -20.67 -21.00
N ASP A 59 -14.32 -20.51 -19.72
CA ASP A 59 -15.71 -20.43 -19.27
C ASP A 59 -16.24 -19.01 -19.40
N SER A 60 -17.54 -18.87 -19.56
CA SER A 60 -18.18 -17.55 -19.59
C SER A 60 -19.48 -17.50 -18.80
N ILE A 61 -19.79 -16.32 -18.28
CA ILE A 61 -21.04 -16.03 -17.57
C ILE A 61 -21.66 -14.79 -18.19
N PHE A 62 -22.97 -14.85 -18.45
CA PHE A 62 -23.76 -13.68 -18.85
C PHE A 62 -24.25 -12.94 -17.61
N TYR A 63 -24.29 -11.61 -17.67
CA TYR A 63 -24.70 -10.76 -16.57
C TYR A 63 -25.76 -9.74 -16.96
N ASP A 64 -26.64 -9.41 -16.03
CA ASP A 64 -27.56 -8.28 -16.16
C ASP A 64 -26.91 -6.97 -15.70
N LYS A 65 -26.05 -7.05 -14.68
CA LYS A 65 -25.27 -5.93 -14.14
C LYS A 65 -23.88 -6.42 -13.75
N LEU A 66 -22.87 -5.63 -14.10
CA LEU A 66 -21.47 -5.89 -13.77
C LEU A 66 -20.96 -4.86 -12.76
N ILE A 67 -20.35 -5.33 -11.67
CA ILE A 67 -19.58 -4.50 -10.76
C ILE A 67 -18.09 -4.86 -10.96
N PHE A 68 -17.30 -3.88 -11.39
CA PHE A 68 -15.89 -4.06 -11.67
C PHE A 68 -15.05 -3.58 -10.51
N GLY A 69 -14.48 -4.50 -9.73
CA GLY A 69 -13.76 -4.21 -8.50
C GLY A 69 -12.47 -5.02 -8.36
N VAL A 70 -11.60 -4.97 -9.36
CA VAL A 70 -10.42 -5.85 -9.48
C VAL A 70 -9.22 -5.46 -8.61
N GLY A 71 -9.28 -4.32 -7.95
CA GLY A 71 -8.22 -3.85 -7.04
C GLY A 71 -6.88 -3.55 -7.73
N LYS A 72 -5.82 -3.46 -6.92
CA LYS A 72 -4.47 -3.11 -7.40
C LYS A 72 -3.96 -4.10 -8.45
N SER A 73 -4.10 -5.39 -8.22
CA SER A 73 -3.62 -6.45 -9.13
C SER A 73 -4.34 -6.51 -10.49
N GLY A 74 -5.45 -5.80 -10.63
CA GLY A 74 -6.21 -5.70 -11.87
C GLY A 74 -5.98 -4.43 -12.68
N ILE A 75 -5.02 -3.57 -12.34
CA ILE A 75 -4.79 -2.28 -13.04
C ILE A 75 -4.51 -2.48 -14.54
N ASP A 76 -3.64 -3.43 -14.90
CA ASP A 76 -3.33 -3.70 -16.31
C ASP A 76 -4.58 -4.16 -17.06
N PHE A 77 -5.32 -5.11 -16.47
CA PHE A 77 -6.59 -5.57 -17.05
C PHE A 77 -7.62 -4.45 -17.16
N THR A 78 -7.71 -3.57 -16.16
CA THR A 78 -8.56 -2.37 -16.23
C THR A 78 -8.18 -1.49 -17.41
N SER A 79 -6.89 -1.22 -17.58
CA SER A 79 -6.38 -0.42 -18.70
C SER A 79 -6.68 -1.05 -20.06
N GLU A 80 -6.54 -2.36 -20.19
CA GLU A 80 -6.89 -3.10 -21.41
C GLU A 80 -8.39 -2.99 -21.75
N ILE A 81 -9.27 -3.17 -20.76
CA ILE A 81 -10.72 -3.04 -20.96
C ILE A 81 -11.12 -1.61 -21.33
N MET A 82 -10.54 -0.61 -20.65
CA MET A 82 -10.80 0.80 -20.96
C MET A 82 -10.38 1.18 -22.38
N GLN A 83 -9.20 0.73 -22.82
CA GLN A 83 -8.73 0.94 -24.20
C GLN A 83 -9.61 0.20 -25.21
N LYS A 84 -9.99 -1.06 -24.94
CA LYS A 84 -10.84 -1.88 -25.82
C LYS A 84 -12.18 -1.22 -26.14
N TYR A 85 -12.73 -0.49 -25.19
CA TYR A 85 -14.06 0.13 -25.30
C TYR A 85 -14.01 1.65 -25.43
N ASP A 86 -12.83 2.24 -25.60
CA ASP A 86 -12.62 3.70 -25.71
C ASP A 86 -13.31 4.46 -24.55
N LEU A 87 -13.15 3.93 -23.33
CA LEU A 87 -13.72 4.55 -22.15
C LEU A 87 -12.84 5.75 -21.72
N PRO A 88 -13.45 6.87 -21.32
CA PRO A 88 -12.68 8.03 -20.85
C PRO A 88 -11.91 7.68 -19.58
N THR A 89 -10.63 8.02 -19.57
CA THR A 89 -9.74 7.79 -18.43
C THR A 89 -9.01 9.07 -18.06
N GLU A 90 -8.74 9.25 -16.78
CA GLU A 90 -7.88 10.30 -16.26
C GLU A 90 -6.73 9.71 -15.48
N GLU A 91 -5.50 10.10 -15.81
CA GLU A 91 -4.33 9.70 -15.03
C GLU A 91 -4.32 10.41 -13.69
N LYS A 92 -4.25 9.65 -12.60
CA LYS A 92 -4.08 10.19 -11.25
C LYS A 92 -2.60 10.20 -10.86
N PRO A 93 -2.15 11.20 -10.07
CA PRO A 93 -0.77 11.22 -9.60
C PRO A 93 -0.47 9.99 -8.75
N ALA A 94 0.68 9.37 -8.99
CA ALA A 94 1.18 8.32 -8.10
C ALA A 94 1.68 8.92 -6.79
N GLN A 95 1.52 8.17 -5.70
CA GLN A 95 2.04 8.53 -4.39
C GLN A 95 3.14 7.55 -4.02
N VAL A 96 4.34 8.06 -3.81
CA VAL A 96 5.53 7.29 -3.41
C VAL A 96 6.12 7.89 -2.15
N GLY A 97 6.76 7.06 -1.34
CA GLY A 97 7.34 7.54 -0.10
C GLY A 97 7.99 6.47 0.73
N VAL A 98 7.88 6.63 2.03
CA VAL A 98 8.50 5.76 3.02
C VAL A 98 7.51 5.43 4.13
N ARG A 99 7.66 4.27 4.76
CA ARG A 99 6.97 3.92 5.99
C ARG A 99 7.79 4.40 7.18
N PHE A 100 7.35 5.44 7.83
CA PHE A 100 7.97 6.01 9.02
C PHE A 100 7.54 5.25 10.27
N GLU A 101 8.46 5.05 11.20
CA GLU A 101 8.22 4.40 12.49
C GLU A 101 8.97 5.10 13.62
N ALA A 102 8.32 5.24 14.77
CA ALA A 102 8.94 5.75 15.99
C ALA A 102 8.17 5.29 17.25
N PRO A 103 8.77 5.39 18.45
CA PRO A 103 8.03 5.19 19.69
C PRO A 103 6.83 6.13 19.82
N GLN A 104 5.68 5.57 20.17
CA GLN A 104 4.40 6.27 20.27
C GLN A 104 4.45 7.50 21.19
N LYS A 105 5.27 7.45 22.25
CA LYS A 105 5.44 8.56 23.21
C LYS A 105 5.71 9.92 22.56
N HIS A 106 6.35 9.94 21.38
CA HIS A 106 6.66 11.18 20.66
C HIS A 106 5.41 11.85 20.06
N PHE A 107 4.38 11.06 19.76
CA PHE A 107 3.14 11.50 19.11
C PHE A 107 1.92 11.40 20.02
N GLN A 108 2.09 11.05 21.32
CA GLN A 108 1.00 10.74 22.23
C GLN A 108 -0.10 11.81 22.24
N LYS A 109 0.28 13.08 22.28
CA LYS A 109 -0.69 14.20 22.29
C LYS A 109 -1.60 14.23 21.05
N LEU A 110 -1.11 13.80 19.89
CA LEU A 110 -1.94 13.69 18.68
C LEU A 110 -2.80 12.44 18.72
N ILE A 111 -2.25 11.34 19.19
CA ILE A 111 -2.94 10.04 19.27
C ILE A 111 -4.13 10.14 20.23
N ASP A 112 -3.98 10.86 21.34
CA ASP A 112 -5.06 11.10 22.31
C ASP A 112 -6.25 11.90 21.71
N ILE A 113 -5.97 12.72 20.66
CA ILE A 113 -7.00 13.48 19.96
C ILE A 113 -7.62 12.66 18.84
N ALA A 114 -6.78 11.99 18.03
CA ALA A 114 -7.19 11.24 16.86
C ALA A 114 -6.26 10.06 16.61
N TYR A 115 -6.83 8.83 16.56
CA TYR A 115 -6.06 7.62 16.28
C TYR A 115 -5.28 7.72 14.96
N ASP A 116 -5.90 8.16 13.89
CA ASP A 116 -5.30 8.36 12.57
C ASP A 116 -5.14 9.86 12.29
N PHE A 117 -4.16 10.48 12.94
CA PHE A 117 -3.83 11.89 12.72
C PHE A 117 -3.20 12.10 11.34
N LYS A 118 -3.34 13.31 10.80
CA LYS A 118 -2.80 13.68 9.50
C LYS A 118 -1.85 14.87 9.63
N LEU A 119 -0.62 14.66 9.18
CA LEU A 119 0.38 15.70 9.00
C LEU A 119 0.47 16.02 7.50
N TYR A 120 0.53 17.29 7.15
CA TYR A 120 0.58 17.75 5.76
C TYR A 120 1.70 18.74 5.55
N ARG A 121 2.37 18.62 4.41
CA ARG A 121 3.25 19.64 3.84
C ARG A 121 2.83 19.87 2.40
N LYS A 122 2.49 21.11 2.05
CA LYS A 122 2.05 21.47 0.71
C LYS A 122 3.03 22.47 0.10
N LEU A 123 3.55 22.13 -1.07
CA LEU A 123 4.40 22.95 -1.93
C LEU A 123 3.69 23.13 -3.27
N ASP A 124 4.26 23.92 -4.19
CA ASP A 124 3.59 24.26 -5.45
C ASP A 124 3.19 23.03 -6.28
N ASN A 125 4.15 22.13 -6.56
CA ASN A 125 3.93 20.94 -7.37
C ASN A 125 4.15 19.63 -6.62
N VAL A 126 4.43 19.68 -5.31
CA VAL A 126 4.64 18.50 -4.45
C VAL A 126 3.81 18.66 -3.19
N SER A 127 3.12 17.61 -2.80
CA SER A 127 2.46 17.54 -1.50
C SER A 127 2.86 16.26 -0.76
N LEU A 128 3.07 16.37 0.55
CA LEU A 128 3.33 15.23 1.41
C LEU A 128 2.26 15.14 2.47
N ARG A 129 1.96 13.92 2.87
CA ARG A 129 1.03 13.67 3.96
C ARG A 129 1.40 12.41 4.73
N SER A 130 1.07 12.40 6.03
CA SER A 130 1.00 11.14 6.75
C SER A 130 -0.20 10.31 6.26
N PHE A 131 -0.04 9.00 6.22
CA PHE A 131 -1.05 8.08 5.71
C PHE A 131 -1.09 6.81 6.53
N CYS A 132 -2.31 6.30 6.80
CA CYS A 132 -2.53 5.01 7.46
C CYS A 132 -1.72 4.89 8.77
N THR A 133 -2.03 5.72 9.74
CA THR A 133 -1.37 5.71 11.05
C THR A 133 -1.81 4.50 11.86
N ASN A 134 -0.85 3.80 12.43
CA ASN A 134 -1.04 2.67 13.33
C ASN A 134 -0.36 2.95 14.66
N ASN A 135 -1.03 2.63 15.76
CA ASN A 135 -0.57 2.92 17.11
C ASN A 135 -0.76 1.73 18.05
N ASN A 136 -0.10 1.75 19.19
CA ASN A 136 -0.12 0.76 20.27
C ASN A 136 0.49 -0.60 19.90
N ALA A 137 -0.14 -1.36 19.05
CA ALA A 137 0.34 -2.61 18.49
C ALA A 137 0.61 -2.40 16.99
N ALA A 138 1.54 -1.50 16.68
CA ALA A 138 1.83 -1.03 15.34
C ALA A 138 2.99 -1.81 14.74
N TYR A 139 2.74 -2.43 13.59
CA TYR A 139 3.68 -3.29 12.88
C TYR A 139 3.86 -2.83 11.45
N VAL A 140 5.01 -3.10 10.88
CA VAL A 140 5.30 -2.87 9.47
C VAL A 140 5.34 -4.22 8.77
N ALA A 141 4.69 -4.35 7.63
CA ALA A 141 4.67 -5.55 6.81
C ALA A 141 4.97 -5.23 5.35
N VAL A 142 5.49 -6.22 4.63
CA VAL A 142 5.67 -6.15 3.18
C VAL A 142 4.35 -6.45 2.49
N GLU A 143 3.99 -5.62 1.52
CA GLU A 143 2.97 -5.93 0.52
C GLU A 143 3.63 -6.13 -0.83
N GLU A 144 3.27 -7.19 -1.53
CA GLU A 144 3.66 -7.40 -2.92
C GLU A 144 2.53 -6.98 -3.86
N THR A 145 2.87 -6.17 -4.86
CA THR A 145 1.94 -5.78 -5.92
C THR A 145 2.70 -5.73 -7.25
N TYR A 146 2.33 -6.54 -8.23
CA TYR A 146 3.00 -6.65 -9.54
C TYR A 146 4.48 -7.06 -9.47
N GLY A 147 4.88 -7.83 -8.46
CA GLY A 147 6.28 -8.15 -8.20
C GLY A 147 7.08 -7.01 -7.55
N ASP A 148 6.45 -5.86 -7.32
CA ASP A 148 7.03 -4.77 -6.55
C ASP A 148 6.69 -4.97 -5.07
N HIS A 149 7.68 -4.84 -4.21
CA HIS A 149 7.47 -4.87 -2.76
C HIS A 149 7.33 -3.45 -2.21
N SER A 150 6.42 -3.27 -1.29
CA SER A 150 6.25 -2.02 -0.55
C SER A 150 5.97 -2.30 0.92
N TYR A 151 6.26 -1.33 1.78
CA TYR A 151 6.03 -1.46 3.21
C TYR A 151 4.72 -0.79 3.61
N ASN A 152 3.86 -1.54 4.28
CA ASN A 152 2.60 -1.04 4.79
C ASN A 152 2.51 -1.21 6.32
N GLY A 153 1.60 -0.47 6.95
CA GLY A 153 1.38 -0.55 8.39
C GLY A 153 0.18 -1.39 8.75
N HIS A 154 0.35 -2.14 9.82
CA HIS A 154 -0.68 -2.93 10.44
C HIS A 154 -0.84 -2.53 11.89
N ALA A 155 -2.05 -2.61 12.43
CA ALA A 155 -2.30 -2.51 13.85
C ALA A 155 -3.11 -3.72 14.30
N LYS A 156 -2.69 -4.35 15.39
CA LYS A 156 -3.40 -5.45 16.02
C LYS A 156 -4.25 -4.94 17.18
N LYS A 157 -5.33 -5.64 17.47
CA LYS A 157 -6.25 -5.33 18.57
C LYS A 157 -5.95 -6.09 19.84
N ASP A 158 -5.43 -7.32 19.72
CA ASP A 158 -5.07 -8.14 20.86
C ASP A 158 -3.93 -7.48 21.65
N GLU A 159 -4.15 -7.22 22.92
CA GLU A 159 -3.21 -6.57 23.84
C GLU A 159 -1.88 -7.30 23.98
N SER A 160 -1.83 -8.60 23.69
CA SER A 160 -0.59 -9.39 23.69
C SER A 160 0.42 -8.90 22.64
N PHE A 161 -0.04 -8.18 21.62
CA PHE A 161 0.79 -7.60 20.55
C PHE A 161 1.23 -6.16 20.83
N ARG A 162 0.93 -5.61 21.99
CA ARG A 162 1.31 -4.23 22.32
C ARG A 162 2.82 -4.03 22.27
N ASN A 163 3.26 -2.99 21.55
CA ASN A 163 4.67 -2.67 21.37
C ASN A 163 5.01 -1.19 21.59
N ASP A 164 4.03 -0.37 21.95
CA ASP A 164 4.15 1.07 22.19
C ASP A 164 4.83 1.85 21.04
N MET A 165 4.64 1.34 19.82
CA MET A 165 5.11 1.94 18.58
C MET A 165 3.99 2.66 17.84
N THR A 166 4.38 3.61 17.00
CA THR A 166 3.52 4.17 15.96
C THR A 166 4.25 4.11 14.62
N ASN A 167 3.50 3.84 13.57
CA ASN A 167 4.01 3.97 12.21
C ASN A 167 2.96 4.62 11.30
N PHE A 168 3.42 5.28 10.26
CA PHE A 168 2.58 5.86 9.20
C PHE A 168 3.38 6.04 7.92
N GLY A 169 2.72 5.97 6.78
CA GLY A 169 3.34 6.34 5.51
C GLY A 169 3.59 7.84 5.45
N ILE A 170 4.74 8.26 4.96
CA ILE A 170 4.99 9.61 4.46
C ILE A 170 4.92 9.50 2.95
N LEU A 171 3.74 9.82 2.40
CA LEU A 171 3.49 9.72 0.96
C LEU A 171 3.64 11.09 0.31
N MET A 172 4.45 11.11 -0.73
CA MET A 172 4.70 12.24 -1.59
C MET A 172 3.92 12.08 -2.90
N GLU A 173 3.15 13.08 -3.26
CA GLU A 173 2.47 13.22 -4.53
C GLU A 173 3.17 14.30 -5.35
N VAL A 174 3.62 13.97 -6.54
CA VAL A 174 4.26 14.90 -7.46
C VAL A 174 3.34 15.15 -8.65
N ARG A 175 2.99 16.43 -8.89
CA ARG A 175 2.14 16.82 -10.01
C ARG A 175 2.97 17.09 -11.26
N GLY A 176 2.34 16.94 -12.41
CA GLY A 176 2.99 17.23 -13.71
C GLY A 176 3.96 16.12 -14.17
N ILE A 177 3.94 14.97 -13.54
CA ILE A 177 4.67 13.78 -14.02
C ILE A 177 3.87 13.16 -15.17
N GLU A 178 4.48 13.03 -16.33
CA GLU A 178 3.95 12.16 -17.38
C GLU A 178 4.03 10.70 -16.94
N LYS A 179 2.94 9.93 -17.15
CA LYS A 179 2.87 8.50 -16.82
C LYS A 179 3.24 8.22 -15.36
N PRO A 180 2.50 8.75 -14.39
CA PRO A 180 2.87 8.70 -12.97
C PRO A 180 2.99 7.28 -12.44
N PHE A 181 2.19 6.34 -12.93
CA PHE A 181 2.31 4.92 -12.57
C PHE A 181 3.67 4.32 -12.99
N LYS A 182 4.10 4.57 -14.24
CA LYS A 182 5.39 4.10 -14.71
C LYS A 182 6.54 4.72 -13.93
N TRP A 183 6.48 6.02 -13.69
CA TRP A 183 7.45 6.73 -12.88
C TRP A 183 7.57 6.15 -11.46
N ALA A 184 6.44 5.89 -10.79
CA ALA A 184 6.44 5.30 -9.46
C ALA A 184 7.07 3.90 -9.45
N ARG A 185 6.78 3.06 -10.45
CA ARG A 185 7.39 1.73 -10.59
C ARG A 185 8.90 1.80 -10.85
N GLU A 186 9.36 2.76 -11.63
CA GLU A 186 10.80 2.97 -11.85
C GLU A 186 11.53 3.36 -10.55
N LEU A 187 10.90 4.19 -9.69
CA LEU A 187 11.46 4.51 -8.37
C LEU A 187 11.50 3.27 -7.46
N VAL A 188 10.42 2.52 -7.39
CA VAL A 188 10.35 1.28 -6.60
C VAL A 188 11.40 0.27 -7.09
N GLY A 189 11.51 0.05 -8.40
CA GLY A 189 12.48 -0.83 -9.00
C GLY A 189 13.91 -0.48 -8.62
N LYS A 190 14.28 0.81 -8.63
CA LYS A 190 15.61 1.27 -8.21
C LYS A 190 15.92 0.98 -6.74
N VAL A 191 14.92 1.13 -5.87
CA VAL A 191 15.09 0.75 -4.45
C VAL A 191 15.34 -0.75 -4.32
N GLN A 192 14.71 -1.55 -5.19
CA GLN A 192 14.69 -3.01 -5.10
C GLN A 192 15.75 -3.72 -5.95
N GLU A 193 16.59 -3.00 -6.68
CA GLU A 193 17.64 -3.60 -7.54
C GLU A 193 18.53 -4.63 -6.83
N ASN A 194 18.77 -4.47 -5.52
CA ASN A 194 19.62 -5.36 -4.73
C ASN A 194 18.96 -5.94 -3.48
N SER A 195 17.70 -5.62 -3.22
CA SER A 195 16.95 -6.10 -2.05
C SER A 195 15.45 -5.90 -2.22
N THR A 196 14.63 -6.55 -1.39
CA THR A 196 13.18 -6.31 -1.36
C THR A 196 12.81 -4.91 -0.86
N GLY A 197 13.72 -4.25 -0.16
CA GLY A 197 13.59 -2.89 0.34
C GLY A 197 14.69 -2.50 1.30
N LEU A 198 14.69 -1.25 1.73
CA LEU A 198 15.71 -0.67 2.58
C LEU A 198 15.12 -0.21 3.92
N PHE A 199 15.86 -0.41 5.00
CA PHE A 199 15.57 0.18 6.30
C PHE A 199 16.72 1.12 6.69
N TYR A 200 16.37 2.34 7.08
CA TYR A 200 17.31 3.32 7.64
C TYR A 200 16.80 3.87 8.97
N SER A 201 17.69 3.98 9.92
CA SER A 201 17.48 4.69 11.18
C SER A 201 18.77 5.25 11.72
N PRO A 202 18.77 6.47 12.28
CA PRO A 202 19.93 7.02 12.98
C PRO A 202 20.34 6.23 14.23
N SER A 203 19.38 5.59 14.91
CA SER A 203 19.63 5.01 16.25
C SER A 203 18.92 3.69 16.54
N ARG A 204 18.17 3.13 15.59
CA ARG A 204 17.27 1.99 15.85
C ARG A 204 17.55 0.78 14.98
N GLU A 205 17.21 -0.39 15.49
CA GLU A 205 16.99 -1.59 14.69
C GLU A 205 15.54 -1.62 14.20
N PRO A 206 15.27 -2.30 13.07
CA PRO A 206 13.89 -2.47 12.59
C PRO A 206 13.04 -3.19 13.64
N SER A 207 11.87 -2.64 13.97
CA SER A 207 10.94 -3.28 14.90
C SER A 207 9.98 -4.19 14.15
N MET A 208 10.53 -5.20 13.49
CA MET A 208 9.75 -6.10 12.67
C MET A 208 9.17 -7.22 13.49
N THR A 209 7.91 -7.56 13.26
CA THR A 209 7.30 -8.68 13.91
C THR A 209 7.39 -9.95 13.14
N SER A 210 7.78 -10.94 13.85
CA SER A 210 8.09 -12.29 13.44
C SER A 210 6.90 -13.24 13.45
N GLU A 211 5.72 -12.85 12.99
CA GLU A 211 4.71 -13.86 12.71
C GLU A 211 4.59 -14.10 11.22
N GLY A 212 5.50 -14.90 10.68
CA GLY A 212 5.34 -15.55 9.37
C GLY A 212 5.59 -14.69 8.13
N VAL A 213 5.99 -13.43 8.30
CA VAL A 213 6.39 -12.57 7.19
C VAL A 213 7.87 -12.25 7.35
N ASP A 214 8.68 -12.83 6.50
CA ASP A 214 10.09 -12.48 6.36
C ASP A 214 10.17 -11.07 5.78
N VAL A 215 10.27 -10.08 6.66
CA VAL A 215 10.42 -8.69 6.23
C VAL A 215 11.89 -8.44 5.97
N SER A 216 12.30 -8.70 4.76
CA SER A 216 13.68 -8.64 4.29
C SER A 216 14.10 -7.23 3.86
N ALA A 217 13.89 -6.22 4.73
CA ALA A 217 14.52 -4.92 4.50
C ALA A 217 16.02 -4.99 4.81
N THR A 218 16.84 -4.57 3.88
CA THR A 218 18.27 -4.40 4.13
C THR A 218 18.49 -3.17 5.00
N LYS A 219 19.06 -3.36 6.19
CA LYS A 219 19.52 -2.23 7.02
C LYS A 219 20.67 -1.52 6.33
N ILE A 220 20.56 -0.21 6.20
CA ILE A 220 21.58 0.64 5.58
C ILE A 220 22.12 1.66 6.59
N GLU A 221 23.43 1.92 6.52
CA GLU A 221 24.09 2.91 7.35
C GLU A 221 24.07 4.32 6.72
N ASN A 222 23.92 4.39 5.39
CA ASN A 222 23.98 5.64 4.64
C ASN A 222 22.67 5.94 3.94
N LEU A 223 22.01 7.02 4.36
CA LEU A 223 20.76 7.51 3.76
C LEU A 223 20.92 7.94 2.28
N ASP A 224 22.15 8.20 1.81
CA ASP A 224 22.37 8.62 0.42
C ASP A 224 21.96 7.54 -0.57
N VAL A 225 22.00 6.26 -0.18
CA VAL A 225 21.47 5.14 -0.99
C VAL A 225 19.99 5.35 -1.31
N VAL A 226 19.19 5.79 -0.31
CA VAL A 226 17.75 6.09 -0.49
C VAL A 226 17.58 7.35 -1.34
N LYS A 227 18.39 8.38 -1.09
CA LYS A 227 18.33 9.65 -1.85
C LYS A 227 18.57 9.41 -3.34
N ASP A 228 19.57 8.59 -3.67
CA ASP A 228 19.92 8.25 -5.04
C ASP A 228 18.79 7.47 -5.72
N ALA A 229 18.21 6.47 -5.03
CA ALA A 229 17.08 5.70 -5.55
C ALA A 229 15.87 6.60 -5.87
N PHE A 230 15.61 7.61 -5.04
CA PHE A 230 14.51 8.57 -5.24
C PHE A 230 14.83 9.70 -6.24
N GLN A 231 15.96 9.68 -6.92
CA GLN A 231 16.28 10.63 -8.01
C GLN A 231 16.13 12.11 -7.60
N GLY A 232 16.53 12.45 -6.38
CA GLY A 232 16.42 13.81 -5.85
C GLY A 232 15.05 14.19 -5.26
N TYR A 233 14.03 13.36 -5.40
CA TYR A 233 12.73 13.60 -4.74
C TYR A 233 12.77 13.35 -3.23
N PHE A 234 13.71 12.54 -2.74
CA PHE A 234 13.82 12.23 -1.31
C PHE A 234 14.00 13.46 -0.42
N LYS A 235 14.57 14.54 -0.94
CA LYS A 235 14.71 15.80 -0.21
C LYS A 235 13.40 16.30 0.41
N TYR A 236 12.26 16.06 -0.26
CA TYR A 236 10.95 16.48 0.25
C TYR A 236 10.53 15.65 1.46
N ILE A 237 10.87 14.34 1.45
CA ILE A 237 10.62 13.44 2.58
C ILE A 237 11.55 13.79 3.76
N ASP A 238 12.81 14.04 3.48
CA ASP A 238 13.80 14.46 4.49
C ASP A 238 13.40 15.79 5.15
N ASP A 239 12.99 16.76 4.35
CA ASP A 239 12.44 18.03 4.84
C ASP A 239 11.20 17.82 5.73
N PHE A 240 10.29 16.89 5.34
CA PHE A 240 9.10 16.57 6.14
C PHE A 240 9.46 15.96 7.48
N ILE A 241 10.46 15.04 7.51
CA ILE A 241 10.98 14.46 8.75
C ILE A 241 11.64 15.55 9.63
N ASN A 242 12.37 16.47 9.04
CA ASN A 242 12.97 17.58 9.78
C ASN A 242 11.92 18.53 10.35
N ASP A 243 10.85 18.84 9.62
CA ASP A 243 9.72 19.59 10.15
C ASP A 243 9.05 18.87 11.32
N MET A 244 8.90 17.53 11.24
CA MET A 244 8.39 16.75 12.36
C MET A 244 9.27 16.85 13.60
N LYS A 245 10.60 16.86 13.46
CA LYS A 245 11.54 17.05 14.61
C LYS A 245 11.38 18.42 15.26
N LEU A 246 11.02 19.46 14.50
CA LEU A 246 10.73 20.77 15.05
C LEU A 246 9.44 20.79 15.86
N VAL A 247 8.39 20.10 15.36
CA VAL A 247 7.09 20.02 16.03
C VAL A 247 7.11 19.05 17.21
N PHE A 248 7.89 17.99 17.11
CA PHE A 248 8.05 16.94 18.13
C PHE A 248 9.51 16.85 18.60
N PRO A 249 9.99 17.78 19.44
CA PRO A 249 11.41 17.87 19.79
C PRO A 249 11.98 16.64 20.50
N THR A 250 11.12 15.80 21.08
CA THR A 250 11.54 14.53 21.70
C THR A 250 11.89 13.45 20.70
N LEU A 251 11.47 13.59 19.44
CA LEU A 251 11.72 12.61 18.38
C LEU A 251 13.21 12.48 18.08
N LYS A 252 13.95 13.59 17.96
CA LYS A 252 15.38 13.62 17.64
C LYS A 252 15.77 12.58 16.59
N ASP A 253 16.56 11.57 16.97
CA ASP A 253 17.03 10.47 16.13
C ASP A 253 16.32 9.13 16.43
N ASP A 254 15.30 9.14 17.32
CA ASP A 254 14.55 7.95 17.74
C ASP A 254 13.42 7.61 16.73
N TRP A 255 13.81 7.35 15.48
CA TRP A 255 12.91 7.01 14.37
C TRP A 255 13.60 6.13 13.33
N GLY A 256 12.81 5.50 12.48
CA GLY A 256 13.28 4.76 11.32
C GLY A 256 12.34 4.88 10.14
N ILE A 257 12.82 4.52 8.96
CA ILE A 257 12.04 4.46 7.73
C ILE A 257 12.26 3.14 7.00
N TYR A 258 11.18 2.58 6.48
CA TYR A 258 11.19 1.47 5.53
C TYR A 258 10.87 2.01 4.15
N VAL A 259 11.59 1.55 3.14
CA VAL A 259 11.54 2.09 1.78
C VAL A 259 11.45 0.93 0.77
N PRO A 260 10.57 0.98 -0.21
CA PRO A 260 9.61 2.04 -0.51
C PRO A 260 8.26 1.87 0.19
N GLU A 261 7.46 2.93 0.24
CA GLU A 261 6.00 2.83 0.33
C GLU A 261 5.41 3.44 -0.93
N VAL A 262 4.46 2.76 -1.55
CA VAL A 262 3.85 3.20 -2.80
C VAL A 262 2.36 2.98 -2.80
N LYS A 263 1.62 3.95 -3.33
CA LYS A 263 0.19 3.83 -3.57
C LYS A 263 -0.08 4.07 -5.04
N TYR A 264 -0.38 3.01 -5.74
CA TYR A 264 -0.89 3.08 -7.10
C TYR A 264 -2.39 3.39 -7.04
N LEU A 265 -2.79 4.46 -7.71
CA LEU A 265 -4.19 4.80 -7.89
C LEU A 265 -4.61 4.21 -9.23
N ALA A 266 -5.64 3.37 -9.21
CA ALA A 266 -6.24 2.89 -10.46
C ALA A 266 -6.78 4.10 -11.24
N PRO A 267 -6.74 4.08 -12.58
CA PRO A 267 -7.43 5.09 -13.37
C PRO A 267 -8.91 5.09 -12.99
N GLU A 268 -9.44 6.26 -12.69
CA GLU A 268 -10.88 6.42 -12.47
C GLU A 268 -11.56 6.57 -13.84
N PRO A 269 -12.73 5.95 -14.03
CA PRO A 269 -13.51 6.07 -15.26
C PRO A 269 -14.05 7.49 -15.49
#